data_44523ff5f1130a93dbf83b740d9341d3
#
_entry.id   44523ff5f1130a93dbf83b740d9341d3
#
_cell.length_a   1.000
_cell.length_b   1.000
_cell.length_c   1.000
_cell.angle_alpha   90.00
_cell.angle_beta   90.00
_cell.angle_gamma   90.00
#
_symmetry.space_group_name_H-M   'P 1'
#
loop_
_entity.id
_entity.type
_entity.pdbx_description
1 polymer ?
#
loop_
_entity_poly.entity_id
_entity_poly.type
_entity_poly.pdbx_seq_one_letter_code
_entity_poly.pdbx_strand_id
1 'polypeptide(L)'
;MLIFAPLIKNQIMEVKTETMNYKVKDISLAEWGRKEITLAEAEMPGLMSIREEYGDSKPLAGARIAGCLHMTIQTAVLIETLVHL
;
A
#
# COMPACT_ATOMS: atom_id res chain seq x y z
N MET A 1 -7.33 -4.48 6.69
CA MET A 1 -6.83 -4.46 5.31
C MET A 1 -5.94 -3.27 5.07
N LEU A 2 -4.75 -3.53 4.60
CA LEU A 2 -3.79 -2.46 4.36
C LEU A 2 -4.27 -1.49 3.30
N ILE A 3 -5.04 -1.98 2.34
CA ILE A 3 -5.46 -1.17 1.21
C ILE A 3 -6.33 0.02 1.62
N PHE A 4 -6.94 -0.06 2.79
CA PHE A 4 -7.77 1.03 3.29
C PHE A 4 -7.03 1.99 4.20
N ALA A 5 -5.78 1.71 4.50
CA ALA A 5 -5.02 2.55 5.41
C ALA A 5 -4.99 4.02 4.98
N PRO A 6 -4.76 4.36 3.71
CA PRO A 6 -4.73 5.78 3.32
C PRO A 6 -6.06 6.47 3.49
N LEU A 7 -7.17 5.74 3.36
CA LEU A 7 -8.50 6.33 3.48
C LEU A 7 -8.89 6.57 4.93
N ILE A 8 -8.44 5.70 5.82
CA ILE A 8 -8.81 5.75 7.22
C ILE A 8 -7.85 6.63 8.01
N LYS A 9 -6.66 6.79 7.52
CA LYS A 9 -5.57 7.41 8.25
C LYS A 9 -5.94 8.76 8.86
N ASN A 10 -6.59 9.62 8.10
CA ASN A 10 -6.95 10.94 8.62
C ASN A 10 -7.91 10.85 9.78
N GLN A 11 -8.86 9.95 9.70
CA GLN A 11 -9.83 9.77 10.78
C GLN A 11 -9.17 9.23 12.03
N ILE A 12 -8.26 8.28 11.85
CA ILE A 12 -7.57 7.67 12.97
C ILE A 12 -6.69 8.68 13.69
N MET A 13 -6.04 9.54 12.96
CA MET A 13 -5.15 10.53 13.57
C MET A 13 -5.90 11.50 14.45
N GLU A 14 -7.15 11.77 14.15
CA GLU A 14 -7.96 12.65 14.97
C GLU A 14 -8.48 11.96 16.22
N VAL A 15 -8.71 10.66 16.13
CA VAL A 15 -9.31 9.92 17.22
C VAL A 15 -8.26 9.45 18.19
N LYS A 16 -7.33 8.66 17.72
CA LYS A 16 -6.40 8.04 18.62
C LYS A 16 -5.25 7.41 17.87
N THR A 17 -4.06 7.66 18.33
CA THR A 17 -2.88 7.15 17.67
C THR A 17 -2.47 5.77 18.15
N GLU A 18 -2.87 5.39 19.35
CA GLU A 18 -2.50 4.07 19.83
C GLU A 18 -3.34 2.96 19.21
N THR A 19 -4.44 3.30 18.56
CA THR A 19 -5.23 2.31 17.84
C THR A 19 -4.75 2.24 16.41
N MET A 20 -4.08 1.16 16.07
CA MET A 20 -3.56 0.99 14.73
C MET A 20 -4.59 0.33 13.83
N ASN A 21 -4.60 0.72 12.56
CA ASN A 21 -5.46 0.12 11.56
C ASN A 21 -4.82 -1.10 10.91
N TYR A 22 -3.78 -1.63 11.50
CA TYR A 22 -3.11 -2.85 11.06
C TYR A 22 -2.51 -3.56 12.27
N LYS A 23 -2.15 -4.81 12.07
CA LYS A 23 -1.49 -5.60 13.10
C LYS A 23 -0.41 -6.43 12.46
N VAL A 24 0.82 -6.30 12.95
CA VAL A 24 1.96 -7.03 12.42
C VAL A 24 2.72 -7.69 13.56
N LYS A 25 3.43 -8.74 13.25
CA LYS A 25 4.18 -9.49 14.25
C LYS A 25 5.34 -8.68 14.83
N ASP A 26 6.04 -7.96 13.97
CA ASP A 26 7.24 -7.22 14.40
C ASP A 26 7.41 -5.99 13.51
N ILE A 27 7.00 -4.84 14.04
CA ILE A 27 7.06 -3.59 13.29
C ILE A 27 8.50 -3.12 13.08
N SER A 28 9.45 -3.63 13.85
CA SER A 28 10.83 -3.22 13.67
C SER A 28 11.41 -3.68 12.33
N LEU A 29 10.74 -4.60 11.66
CA LEU A 29 11.15 -5.07 10.34
C LEU A 29 10.61 -4.20 9.20
N ALA A 30 9.89 -3.13 9.51
CA ALA A 30 9.27 -2.30 8.48
C ALA A 30 10.30 -1.68 7.53
N GLU A 31 11.42 -1.24 8.07
CA GLU A 31 12.47 -0.65 7.24
C GLU A 31 13.06 -1.66 6.28
N TRP A 32 13.30 -2.87 6.76
CA TRP A 32 13.76 -3.96 5.89
C TRP A 32 12.72 -4.27 4.83
N GLY A 33 11.45 -4.34 5.23
CA GLY A 33 10.36 -4.59 4.29
C GLY A 33 10.30 -3.54 3.19
N ARG A 34 10.54 -2.28 3.52
CA ARG A 34 10.55 -1.23 2.51
C ARG A 34 11.65 -1.45 1.49
N LYS A 35 12.82 -1.89 1.92
CA LYS A 35 13.91 -2.20 1.01
C LYS A 35 13.55 -3.35 0.07
N GLU A 36 12.90 -4.38 0.60
CA GLU A 36 12.46 -5.51 -0.20
C GLU A 36 11.44 -5.09 -1.24
N ILE A 37 10.51 -4.22 -0.86
CA ILE A 37 9.50 -3.70 -1.79
C ILE A 37 10.18 -2.90 -2.90
N THR A 38 11.14 -2.08 -2.56
CA THR A 38 11.85 -1.28 -3.55
C THR A 38 12.56 -2.16 -4.57
N LEU A 39 13.16 -3.25 -4.12
CA LEU A 39 13.78 -4.20 -5.05
C LEU A 39 12.75 -4.87 -5.94
N ALA A 40 11.61 -5.24 -5.37
CA ALA A 40 10.55 -5.89 -6.15
C ALA A 40 9.99 -4.93 -7.20
N GLU A 41 9.86 -3.66 -6.88
CA GLU A 41 9.40 -2.66 -7.84
C GLU A 41 10.27 -2.63 -9.09
N ALA A 42 11.57 -2.74 -8.90
CA ALA A 42 12.49 -2.72 -10.03
C ALA A 42 12.30 -3.94 -10.93
N GLU A 43 11.73 -5.00 -10.41
CA GLU A 43 11.48 -6.23 -11.16
C GLU A 43 10.06 -6.32 -11.70
N MET A 44 9.25 -5.29 -11.51
CA MET A 44 7.86 -5.28 -11.91
C MET A 44 7.57 -4.05 -12.79
N PRO A 45 8.21 -3.96 -13.94
CA PRO A 45 8.10 -2.76 -14.77
C PRO A 45 6.69 -2.48 -15.31
N GLY A 46 5.87 -3.53 -15.46
CA GLY A 46 4.49 -3.34 -15.88
C GLY A 46 3.69 -2.49 -14.90
N LEU A 47 3.76 -2.84 -13.62
CA LEU A 47 3.05 -2.06 -12.60
C LEU A 47 3.66 -0.68 -12.43
N MET A 48 4.97 -0.56 -12.54
CA MET A 48 5.61 0.75 -12.42
C MET A 48 5.21 1.66 -13.59
N SER A 49 5.06 1.11 -14.77
CA SER A 49 4.56 1.86 -15.91
C SER A 49 3.16 2.39 -15.69
N ILE A 50 2.31 1.58 -15.08
CA ILE A 50 0.94 2.00 -14.76
C ILE A 50 0.94 3.12 -13.75
N ARG A 51 1.79 3.05 -12.73
CA ARG A 51 1.91 4.16 -11.78
C ARG A 51 2.33 5.45 -12.48
N GLU A 52 3.29 5.35 -13.38
CA GLU A 52 3.80 6.51 -14.08
C GLU A 52 2.74 7.10 -15.01
N GLU A 53 2.04 6.25 -15.74
CA GLU A 53 1.07 6.69 -16.73
C GLU A 53 -0.20 7.27 -16.10
N TYR A 54 -0.70 6.65 -15.03
CA TYR A 54 -1.99 7.01 -14.45
C TYR A 54 -1.91 7.66 -13.09
N GLY A 55 -0.72 7.77 -12.52
CA GLY A 55 -0.57 8.29 -11.16
C GLY A 55 -1.09 9.70 -10.99
N ASP A 56 -0.94 10.54 -11.99
CA ASP A 56 -1.39 11.93 -11.91
C ASP A 56 -2.90 12.06 -12.07
N SER A 57 -3.49 11.24 -12.92
CA SER A 57 -4.93 11.30 -13.17
C SER A 57 -5.76 10.65 -12.08
N LYS A 58 -5.14 9.82 -11.24
CA LYS A 58 -5.81 9.16 -10.12
C LYS A 58 -7.11 8.48 -10.51
N PRO A 59 -7.09 7.54 -11.45
CA PRO A 59 -8.32 6.93 -11.94
C PRO A 59 -9.10 6.17 -10.87
N LEU A 60 -8.44 5.77 -9.77
CA LEU A 60 -9.10 5.04 -8.69
C LEU A 60 -9.45 5.94 -7.50
N ALA A 61 -9.37 7.26 -7.66
CA ALA A 61 -9.70 8.18 -6.58
C ALA A 61 -11.12 7.93 -6.10
N GLY A 62 -11.28 7.80 -4.78
CA GLY A 62 -12.58 7.54 -4.18
C GLY A 62 -13.01 6.09 -4.20
N ALA A 63 -12.29 5.21 -4.87
CA ALA A 63 -12.63 3.80 -4.91
C ALA A 63 -12.34 3.15 -3.57
N ARG A 64 -13.20 2.21 -3.19
CA ARG A 64 -12.99 1.39 -2.01
C ARG A 64 -12.72 -0.02 -2.48
N ILE A 65 -11.52 -0.50 -2.24
CA ILE A 65 -11.07 -1.78 -2.76
C ILE A 65 -10.73 -2.70 -1.61
N ALA A 66 -11.26 -3.90 -1.63
CA ALA A 66 -10.92 -4.95 -0.69
C ALA A 66 -10.32 -6.11 -1.45
N GLY A 67 -9.33 -6.74 -0.85
CA GLY A 67 -8.68 -7.88 -1.48
C GLY A 67 -8.39 -8.97 -0.48
N CYS A 68 -8.25 -10.16 -0.97
CA CYS A 68 -7.87 -11.31 -0.16
C CYS A 68 -6.84 -12.11 -0.96
N LEU A 69 -5.57 -11.88 -0.66
CA LEU A 69 -4.46 -12.45 -1.41
C LEU A 69 -3.38 -12.93 -0.46
N HIS A 70 -2.55 -13.82 -0.96
CA HIS A 70 -1.34 -14.19 -0.26
C HIS A 70 -0.45 -12.94 -0.18
N MET A 71 -0.01 -12.61 1.03
CA MET A 71 0.77 -11.38 1.22
C MET A 71 2.24 -11.64 0.96
N THR A 72 2.61 -11.55 -0.30
CA THR A 72 3.99 -11.63 -0.72
C THR A 72 4.52 -10.22 -0.98
N ILE A 73 5.81 -10.11 -1.26
CA ILE A 73 6.40 -8.82 -1.62
C ILE A 73 5.76 -8.27 -2.88
N GLN A 74 5.48 -9.15 -3.85
CA GLN A 74 4.83 -8.74 -5.09
C GLN A 74 3.41 -8.21 -4.82
N THR A 75 2.69 -8.85 -3.92
CA THR A 75 1.37 -8.38 -3.54
C THR A 75 1.45 -7.00 -2.87
N ALA A 76 2.49 -6.76 -2.09
CA ALA A 76 2.70 -5.45 -1.50
C ALA A 76 2.89 -4.38 -2.57
N VAL A 77 3.64 -4.69 -3.63
CA VAL A 77 3.81 -3.77 -4.75
C VAL A 77 2.47 -3.49 -5.42
N LEU A 78 1.66 -4.53 -5.60
CA LEU A 78 0.32 -4.36 -6.17
C LEU A 78 -0.54 -3.43 -5.32
N ILE A 79 -0.56 -3.66 -4.01
CA ILE A 79 -1.36 -2.85 -3.10
C ILE A 79 -0.90 -1.39 -3.16
N GLU A 80 0.39 -1.15 -3.13
CA GLU A 80 0.89 0.21 -3.21
C GLU A 80 0.60 0.85 -4.56
N THR A 81 0.59 0.05 -5.61
CA THR A 81 0.19 0.56 -6.92
C THR A 81 -1.26 1.01 -6.93
N LEU A 82 -2.15 0.19 -6.37
CA LEU A 82 -3.56 0.57 -6.28
C LEU A 82 -3.76 1.84 -5.46
N VAL A 83 -3.01 1.98 -4.38
CA VAL A 83 -3.09 3.19 -3.56
C VAL A 83 -2.56 4.40 -4.32
N HIS A 84 -1.54 4.20 -5.12
CA HIS A 84 -0.94 5.28 -5.92
C HIS A 84 -1.89 5.78 -7.01
N LEU A 85 -2.76 4.93 -7.48
CA LEU A 85 -3.74 5.28 -8.50
C LEU A 85 -5.01 5.84 -7.88
#